data_0b93c707724827c70b417fd889cfec9e
#
_entry.id   0b93c707724827c70b417fd889cfec9e
#
_cell.length_a   1.000
_cell.length_b   1.000
_cell.length_c   1.000
_cell.angle_alpha   90.00
_cell.angle_beta   90.00
_cell.angle_gamma   90.00
#
_symmetry.space_group_name_H-M   'P 1'
#
loop_
_entity.id
_entity.type
_entity.pdbx_description
1 polymer ?
#
loop_
_entity_poly.entity_id
_entity_poly.type
_entity_poly.pdbx_seq_one_letter_code
_entity_poly.pdbx_strand_id
1 'polypeptide(L)'
;MIKAEKLSYSFPQKDLYNKISFTLEDDVHCAFIGTNGTGKSTLVDMILHPDNYLYDGRLIVDVPGRIGYVSQFYSLDEEKEVTVFDYLSEEFVRLQNEINTICDEMATADELDELMERYQNVMDQFQAIDGDFYESNIRKQLKIANLKDYENHLLTNLSGGEFKLIQVIREMMISPKFIIMDEPDVFLDFEHLNALKNLINSHKGTLLVITHNRYLLNHCFNKILHLENAELQEFDGTYVDYNFALLEMKIEQQELAAADMEEIERNRKIVERLRNEATKVDSATKGRSLKARVSLLERLEARKTKSPFVDIRQPQIELHTSAKSSDDVQGDVSGQTDADETTSEERTEQNHEKVILEVENYSVAFDRQIMEEETFSMEAGEKVAIVGPNGTGKTTILRDIYKNNNPAIKLAPDHKVAYLSQMHGEVFDERETVLKNFEDAGFETDAEIVRYLETYGFEEELVYNKVENLSGGEKNLLQLAKISRMNADLLLLDEPTSHLDTYSQLALEQAIEKYEGAVLMVSHDFYTVANCMDYVLFVEEKKLRKMSIRKFRKMIYADHFDKNYLELEQKKKEVENRISFALQAGKFEEAKKYCDDLEQIINQM
;
A
#
# COMPACT_ATOMS: atom_id res chain seq x y z
N MET A 1 14.30 10.94 -21.83
CA MET A 1 12.85 10.77 -22.05
C MET A 1 12.50 9.29 -22.27
N ILE A 2 11.44 8.75 -21.63
CA ILE A 2 10.90 7.42 -21.91
C ILE A 2 9.49 7.58 -22.47
N LYS A 3 9.17 6.89 -23.57
CA LYS A 3 7.87 6.98 -24.22
C LYS A 3 7.39 5.61 -24.69
N ALA A 4 6.16 5.27 -24.32
CA ALA A 4 5.44 4.12 -24.88
C ALA A 4 4.33 4.60 -25.82
N GLU A 5 4.19 3.96 -26.97
CA GLU A 5 3.15 4.25 -27.97
C GLU A 5 2.40 2.95 -28.31
N LYS A 6 1.15 2.86 -27.87
CA LYS A 6 0.25 1.72 -28.12
C LYS A 6 0.90 0.38 -27.76
N LEU A 7 1.62 0.34 -26.64
CA LEU A 7 2.29 -0.84 -26.14
C LEU A 7 1.26 -1.87 -25.70
N SER A 8 1.35 -3.09 -26.24
CA SER A 8 0.53 -4.23 -25.82
C SER A 8 1.41 -5.41 -25.48
N TYR A 9 1.11 -6.07 -24.38
CA TYR A 9 1.82 -7.25 -23.93
C TYR A 9 0.91 -8.18 -23.14
N SER A 10 1.00 -9.48 -23.38
CA SER A 10 0.19 -10.50 -22.74
C SER A 10 1.04 -11.69 -22.33
N PHE A 11 0.77 -12.23 -21.16
CA PHE A 11 1.15 -13.60 -20.83
C PHE A 11 0.14 -14.59 -21.44
N PRO A 12 0.45 -15.90 -21.53
CA PRO A 12 -0.47 -16.88 -22.10
C PRO A 12 -1.87 -16.91 -21.48
N GLN A 13 -2.01 -16.43 -20.24
CA GLN A 13 -3.25 -16.49 -19.46
C GLN A 13 -3.85 -15.11 -19.14
N LYS A 14 -3.08 -14.02 -19.33
CA LYS A 14 -3.51 -12.68 -18.90
C LYS A 14 -2.95 -11.58 -19.81
N ASP A 15 -3.84 -10.70 -20.28
CA ASP A 15 -3.43 -9.45 -20.93
C ASP A 15 -2.94 -8.46 -19.88
N LEU A 16 -1.66 -8.06 -19.93
CA LEU A 16 -1.10 -7.07 -19.01
C LEU A 16 -1.28 -5.65 -19.50
N TYR A 17 -1.09 -5.43 -20.83
CA TYR A 17 -1.22 -4.10 -21.42
C TYR A 17 -2.00 -4.17 -22.72
N ASN A 18 -2.98 -3.27 -22.88
CA ASN A 18 -3.78 -3.13 -24.07
C ASN A 18 -3.60 -1.73 -24.68
N LYS A 19 -2.63 -1.59 -25.59
CA LYS A 19 -2.31 -0.34 -26.31
C LYS A 19 -2.07 0.85 -25.38
N ILE A 20 -1.38 0.63 -24.26
CA ILE A 20 -1.03 1.70 -23.33
C ILE A 20 -0.08 2.70 -23.99
N SER A 21 -0.22 3.97 -23.63
CA SER A 21 0.66 5.03 -24.11
C SER A 21 0.93 5.98 -22.96
N PHE A 22 2.21 6.36 -22.78
CA PHE A 22 2.62 7.32 -21.75
C PHE A 22 3.94 7.97 -22.15
N THR A 23 4.23 9.11 -21.51
CA THR A 23 5.49 9.82 -21.69
C THR A 23 6.05 10.24 -20.33
N LEU A 24 7.30 9.86 -20.07
CA LEU A 24 8.09 10.37 -18.94
C LEU A 24 9.10 11.36 -19.48
N GLU A 25 8.86 12.62 -19.20
CA GLU A 25 9.75 13.73 -19.56
C GLU A 25 10.95 13.80 -18.60
N ASP A 26 11.93 14.61 -18.94
CA ASP A 26 13.09 14.81 -18.08
C ASP A 26 12.69 15.69 -16.86
N ASP A 27 13.39 15.48 -15.73
CA ASP A 27 13.23 16.21 -14.48
C ASP A 27 11.82 16.10 -13.82
N VAL A 28 11.11 14.98 -14.07
CA VAL A 28 9.80 14.69 -13.51
C VAL A 28 9.90 13.64 -12.41
N HIS A 29 9.22 13.86 -11.28
CA HIS A 29 9.02 12.83 -10.25
C HIS A 29 7.66 12.20 -10.44
N CYS A 30 7.66 10.97 -10.95
CA CYS A 30 6.46 10.22 -11.30
C CYS A 30 6.19 9.08 -10.31
N ALA A 31 4.98 9.03 -9.76
CA ALA A 31 4.49 7.87 -9.06
C ALA A 31 3.82 6.90 -10.04
N PHE A 32 4.15 5.61 -9.94
CA PHE A 32 3.52 4.55 -10.71
C PHE A 32 2.65 3.69 -9.79
N ILE A 33 1.35 3.83 -9.92
CA ILE A 33 0.33 3.20 -9.05
C ILE A 33 -0.56 2.23 -9.83
N GLY A 34 -1.30 1.40 -9.10
CA GLY A 34 -2.25 0.41 -9.63
C GLY A 34 -2.39 -0.75 -8.66
N THR A 35 -3.44 -1.55 -8.77
CA THR A 35 -3.63 -2.72 -7.90
C THR A 35 -2.51 -3.75 -8.06
N ASN A 36 -2.37 -4.65 -7.10
CA ASN A 36 -1.36 -5.69 -7.17
C ASN A 36 -1.63 -6.64 -8.35
N GLY A 37 -0.58 -7.14 -8.98
CA GLY A 37 -0.68 -8.04 -10.14
C GLY A 37 -1.09 -7.38 -11.46
N THR A 38 -1.17 -6.04 -11.56
CA THR A 38 -1.47 -5.32 -12.82
C THR A 38 -0.29 -5.26 -13.80
N GLY A 39 0.92 -5.63 -13.36
CA GLY A 39 2.11 -5.66 -14.22
C GLY A 39 3.04 -4.45 -14.07
N LYS A 40 2.98 -3.70 -12.97
CA LYS A 40 3.87 -2.53 -12.74
C LYS A 40 5.35 -2.90 -12.83
N SER A 41 5.79 -3.90 -12.08
CA SER A 41 7.20 -4.36 -12.10
C SER A 41 7.60 -4.97 -13.44
N THR A 42 6.65 -5.59 -14.17
CA THR A 42 6.90 -6.09 -15.54
C THR A 42 7.17 -4.94 -16.50
N LEU A 43 6.42 -3.82 -16.41
CA LEU A 43 6.67 -2.65 -17.24
C LEU A 43 8.04 -2.02 -16.94
N VAL A 44 8.42 -1.98 -15.68
CA VAL A 44 9.77 -1.54 -15.26
C VAL A 44 10.84 -2.44 -15.85
N ASP A 45 10.68 -3.76 -15.78
CA ASP A 45 11.65 -4.69 -16.35
C ASP A 45 11.73 -4.57 -17.89
N MET A 46 10.60 -4.33 -18.59
CA MET A 46 10.59 -4.02 -20.01
C MET A 46 11.33 -2.72 -20.37
N ILE A 47 11.28 -1.70 -19.49
CA ILE A 47 12.03 -0.46 -19.68
C ILE A 47 13.55 -0.70 -19.50
N LEU A 48 13.92 -1.53 -18.52
CA LEU A 48 15.32 -1.84 -18.20
C LEU A 48 15.93 -2.82 -19.23
N HIS A 49 15.15 -3.79 -19.69
CA HIS A 49 15.59 -4.88 -20.55
C HIS A 49 14.63 -5.11 -21.74
N PRO A 50 14.44 -4.12 -22.64
CA PRO A 50 13.43 -4.18 -23.70
C PRO A 50 13.63 -5.37 -24.65
N ASP A 51 14.86 -5.81 -24.84
CA ASP A 51 15.20 -6.94 -25.73
C ASP A 51 14.73 -8.31 -25.22
N ASN A 52 14.37 -8.41 -23.95
CA ASN A 52 13.89 -9.66 -23.33
C ASN A 52 12.40 -9.91 -23.61
N TYR A 53 11.68 -8.94 -24.18
CA TYR A 53 10.23 -8.98 -24.31
C TYR A 53 9.78 -8.87 -25.76
N LEU A 54 8.77 -9.68 -26.12
CA LEU A 54 8.07 -9.57 -27.39
C LEU A 54 6.75 -8.85 -27.16
N TYR A 55 6.64 -7.60 -27.59
CA TYR A 55 5.46 -6.75 -27.43
C TYR A 55 5.06 -6.08 -28.73
N ASP A 56 3.79 -5.73 -28.85
CA ASP A 56 3.28 -4.90 -29.95
C ASP A 56 3.34 -3.41 -29.55
N GLY A 57 3.51 -2.55 -30.55
CA GLY A 57 3.64 -1.11 -30.33
C GLY A 57 5.09 -0.65 -30.32
N ARG A 58 5.37 0.43 -29.60
CA ARG A 58 6.71 1.04 -29.56
C ARG A 58 7.07 1.49 -28.15
N LEU A 59 8.25 1.08 -27.69
CA LEU A 59 8.87 1.57 -26.46
C LEU A 59 10.18 2.28 -26.84
N ILE A 60 10.28 3.56 -26.50
CA ILE A 60 11.45 4.40 -26.74
C ILE A 60 12.06 4.71 -25.38
N VAL A 61 13.30 4.30 -25.18
CA VAL A 61 14.08 4.59 -23.97
C VAL A 61 15.27 5.44 -24.41
N ASP A 62 15.11 6.75 -24.35
CA ASP A 62 16.14 7.73 -24.69
C ASP A 62 16.58 8.45 -23.42
N VAL A 63 17.47 7.80 -22.67
CA VAL A 63 18.04 8.30 -21.42
C VAL A 63 19.55 8.39 -21.59
N PRO A 64 20.13 9.57 -21.40
CA PRO A 64 21.58 9.73 -21.47
C PRO A 64 22.22 9.04 -20.26
N GLY A 65 23.06 8.05 -20.51
CA GLY A 65 23.79 7.29 -19.50
C GLY A 65 23.01 6.07 -18.98
N ARG A 66 23.32 5.68 -17.76
CA ARG A 66 22.73 4.52 -17.10
C ARG A 66 21.39 4.89 -16.46
N ILE A 67 20.41 3.98 -16.54
CA ILE A 67 19.20 4.03 -15.71
C ILE A 67 19.54 3.38 -14.35
N GLY A 68 19.33 4.13 -13.26
CA GLY A 68 19.43 3.59 -11.92
C GLY A 68 18.23 2.72 -11.58
N TYR A 69 18.47 1.65 -10.83
CA TYR A 69 17.38 0.78 -10.39
C TYR A 69 17.55 0.37 -8.92
N VAL A 70 16.55 0.70 -8.12
CA VAL A 70 16.43 0.26 -6.73
C VAL A 70 15.35 -0.82 -6.67
N SER A 71 15.78 -2.08 -6.49
CA SER A 71 14.86 -3.22 -6.43
C SER A 71 14.12 -3.31 -5.09
N GLN A 72 12.98 -3.98 -5.07
CA GLN A 72 12.20 -4.25 -3.86
C GLN A 72 13.00 -5.06 -2.84
N PHE A 73 13.65 -6.12 -3.30
CA PHE A 73 14.45 -7.02 -2.46
C PHE A 73 15.93 -6.78 -2.65
N TYR A 74 16.71 -7.06 -1.63
CA TYR A 74 18.18 -7.00 -1.67
C TYR A 74 18.78 -8.27 -1.09
N SER A 75 19.95 -8.63 -1.59
CA SER A 75 20.82 -9.63 -0.99
C SER A 75 22.15 -8.97 -0.61
N LEU A 76 22.49 -9.02 0.66
CA LEU A 76 23.84 -8.67 1.13
C LEU A 76 24.75 -9.87 0.94
N ASP A 77 25.93 -9.62 0.42
CA ASP A 77 27.03 -10.59 0.43
C ASP A 77 27.65 -10.55 1.82
N GLU A 78 27.19 -11.43 2.72
CA GLU A 78 27.57 -11.43 4.14
C GLU A 78 29.06 -11.71 4.37
N GLU A 79 29.77 -12.18 3.34
CA GLU A 79 31.21 -12.52 3.44
C GLU A 79 32.12 -11.31 3.28
N LYS A 80 31.62 -10.13 2.86
CA LYS A 80 32.44 -8.93 2.63
C LYS A 80 32.27 -7.90 3.75
N GLU A 81 33.40 -7.61 4.43
CA GLU A 81 33.51 -6.47 5.35
C GLU A 81 33.68 -5.16 4.55
N VAL A 82 32.56 -4.60 4.03
CA VAL A 82 32.53 -3.35 3.25
C VAL A 82 31.89 -2.25 4.11
N THR A 83 32.54 -1.08 4.18
CA THR A 83 31.96 0.08 4.85
C THR A 83 30.91 0.76 3.96
N VAL A 84 30.04 1.56 4.56
CA VAL A 84 29.06 2.40 3.82
C VAL A 84 29.77 3.31 2.82
N PHE A 85 30.89 3.92 3.22
CA PHE A 85 31.67 4.80 2.34
C PHE A 85 32.25 4.04 1.16
N ASP A 86 32.86 2.87 1.39
CA ASP A 86 33.43 2.06 0.32
C ASP A 86 32.37 1.61 -0.68
N TYR A 87 31.20 1.21 -0.19
CA TYR A 87 30.07 0.83 -1.04
C TYR A 87 29.54 1.97 -1.91
N LEU A 88 29.43 3.17 -1.35
CA LEU A 88 28.96 4.35 -2.08
C LEU A 88 30.03 4.89 -3.03
N SER A 89 31.30 4.72 -2.74
CA SER A 89 32.43 5.20 -3.56
C SER A 89 32.91 4.19 -4.62
N GLU A 90 32.44 2.96 -4.60
CA GLU A 90 32.95 1.85 -5.45
C GLU A 90 33.05 2.22 -6.92
N GLU A 91 31.99 2.79 -7.51
CA GLU A 91 31.95 3.14 -8.94
C GLU A 91 32.88 4.31 -9.26
N PHE A 92 32.97 5.29 -8.38
CA PHE A 92 33.89 6.44 -8.55
C PHE A 92 35.34 6.00 -8.52
N VAL A 93 35.72 5.14 -7.55
CA VAL A 93 37.06 4.56 -7.41
C VAL A 93 37.38 3.67 -8.61
N ARG A 94 36.40 2.89 -9.12
CA ARG A 94 36.58 2.07 -10.32
C ARG A 94 36.94 2.93 -11.55
N LEU A 95 36.16 3.97 -11.81
CA LEU A 95 36.38 4.89 -12.95
C LEU A 95 37.71 5.63 -12.79
N GLN A 96 38.07 6.09 -11.59
CA GLN A 96 39.31 6.78 -11.32
C GLN A 96 40.53 5.86 -11.55
N ASN A 97 40.45 4.61 -11.13
CA ASN A 97 41.48 3.62 -11.39
C ASN A 97 41.61 3.29 -12.89
N GLU A 98 40.52 3.24 -13.61
CA GLU A 98 40.50 3.03 -15.05
C GLU A 98 41.15 4.21 -15.80
N ILE A 99 40.85 5.46 -15.40
CA ILE A 99 41.52 6.67 -15.91
C ILE A 99 43.03 6.59 -15.68
N ASN A 100 43.46 6.26 -14.45
CA ASN A 100 44.86 6.15 -14.11
C ASN A 100 45.57 5.05 -14.96
N THR A 101 44.93 3.89 -15.13
CA THR A 101 45.47 2.80 -15.95
C THR A 101 45.64 3.22 -17.41
N ILE A 102 44.65 3.92 -18.00
CA ILE A 102 44.76 4.43 -19.36
C ILE A 102 45.89 5.47 -19.48
N CYS A 103 46.07 6.34 -18.48
CA CYS A 103 47.18 7.30 -18.46
C CYS A 103 48.55 6.59 -18.41
N ASP A 104 48.70 5.50 -17.64
CA ASP A 104 49.94 4.70 -17.58
C ASP A 104 50.16 3.97 -18.92
N GLU A 105 49.13 3.43 -19.57
CA GLU A 105 49.19 2.82 -20.90
C GLU A 105 49.64 3.85 -21.96
N MET A 106 49.07 5.08 -21.92
CA MET A 106 49.44 6.17 -22.81
C MET A 106 50.92 6.58 -22.68
N ALA A 107 51.51 6.49 -21.49
CA ALA A 107 52.91 6.82 -21.26
C ALA A 107 53.90 5.88 -21.98
N THR A 108 53.47 4.68 -22.38
CA THR A 108 54.31 3.62 -22.97
C THR A 108 53.89 3.20 -24.39
N ALA A 109 52.76 3.71 -24.91
CA ALA A 109 52.20 3.32 -26.20
C ALA A 109 52.77 4.12 -27.36
N ASP A 110 52.98 3.46 -28.51
CA ASP A 110 53.38 4.11 -29.77
C ASP A 110 52.20 4.69 -30.54
N GLU A 111 50.97 4.13 -30.35
CA GLU A 111 49.71 4.62 -30.95
C GLU A 111 48.75 5.11 -29.86
N LEU A 112 48.35 6.37 -29.92
CA LEU A 112 47.61 7.05 -28.85
C LEU A 112 46.11 7.22 -29.17
N ASP A 113 45.68 7.12 -30.41
CA ASP A 113 44.34 7.53 -30.84
C ASP A 113 43.23 6.71 -30.13
N GLU A 114 43.37 5.39 -30.06
CA GLU A 114 42.41 4.50 -29.38
C GLU A 114 42.38 4.73 -27.86
N LEU A 115 43.58 4.96 -27.27
CA LEU A 115 43.70 5.23 -25.83
C LEU A 115 43.11 6.60 -25.47
N MET A 116 43.28 7.61 -26.32
CA MET A 116 42.64 8.92 -26.15
C MET A 116 41.12 8.83 -26.20
N GLU A 117 40.57 8.06 -27.12
CA GLU A 117 39.10 7.85 -27.19
C GLU A 117 38.60 7.13 -25.94
N ARG A 118 39.29 6.08 -25.49
CA ARG A 118 38.96 5.41 -24.23
C ARG A 118 39.02 6.36 -23.05
N TYR A 119 40.10 7.13 -22.93
CA TYR A 119 40.28 8.12 -21.88
C TYR A 119 39.09 9.12 -21.85
N GLN A 120 38.74 9.68 -23.00
CA GLN A 120 37.65 10.64 -23.09
C GLN A 120 36.33 10.02 -22.66
N ASN A 121 36.03 8.79 -23.13
CA ASN A 121 34.81 8.09 -22.76
C ASN A 121 34.70 7.84 -21.25
N VAL A 122 35.79 7.43 -20.57
CA VAL A 122 35.77 7.20 -19.14
C VAL A 122 35.72 8.51 -18.35
N MET A 123 36.43 9.56 -18.81
CA MET A 123 36.34 10.88 -18.23
C MET A 123 34.93 11.48 -18.34
N ASP A 124 34.27 11.33 -19.49
CA ASP A 124 32.89 11.78 -19.68
C ASP A 124 31.93 11.06 -18.73
N GLN A 125 32.13 9.74 -18.52
CA GLN A 125 31.35 8.98 -17.52
C GLN A 125 31.61 9.49 -16.09
N PHE A 126 32.87 9.71 -15.71
CA PHE A 126 33.26 10.21 -14.39
C PHE A 126 32.69 11.61 -14.12
N GLN A 127 32.75 12.50 -15.11
CA GLN A 127 32.19 13.84 -15.00
C GLN A 127 30.65 13.83 -14.97
N ALA A 128 30.01 12.92 -15.72
CA ALA A 128 28.54 12.81 -15.73
C ALA A 128 27.93 12.47 -14.36
N ILE A 129 28.70 11.85 -13.47
CA ILE A 129 28.31 11.51 -12.11
C ILE A 129 28.94 12.44 -11.04
N ASP A 130 29.44 13.62 -11.43
CA ASP A 130 30.14 14.56 -10.53
C ASP A 130 31.32 13.92 -9.76
N GLY A 131 32.11 13.09 -10.44
CA GLY A 131 33.17 12.27 -9.85
C GLY A 131 34.24 13.08 -9.09
N ASP A 132 34.55 14.31 -9.50
CA ASP A 132 35.53 15.17 -8.80
C ASP A 132 35.10 15.54 -7.37
N PHE A 133 33.80 15.44 -7.04
CA PHE A 133 33.22 15.82 -5.76
C PHE A 133 32.55 14.68 -5.01
N TYR A 134 32.76 13.43 -5.44
CA TYR A 134 31.99 12.28 -4.93
C TYR A 134 32.05 12.16 -3.40
N GLU A 135 33.20 12.37 -2.74
CA GLU A 135 33.31 12.27 -1.28
C GLU A 135 32.41 13.28 -0.56
N SER A 136 32.40 14.54 -1.03
CA SER A 136 31.56 15.59 -0.45
C SER A 136 30.07 15.33 -0.71
N ASN A 137 29.77 14.78 -1.88
CA ASN A 137 28.42 14.40 -2.26
C ASN A 137 27.91 13.22 -1.43
N ILE A 138 28.72 12.20 -1.17
CA ILE A 138 28.41 11.09 -0.26
C ILE A 138 28.01 11.64 1.12
N ARG A 139 28.87 12.46 1.73
CA ARG A 139 28.59 13.05 3.05
C ARG A 139 27.34 13.93 3.07
N LYS A 140 27.08 14.64 1.99
CA LYS A 140 25.86 15.46 1.84
C LYS A 140 24.60 14.57 1.78
N GLN A 141 24.62 13.49 0.99
CA GLN A 141 23.47 12.58 0.86
C GLN A 141 23.22 11.81 2.18
N LEU A 142 24.27 11.33 2.83
CA LEU A 142 24.17 10.71 4.16
C LEU A 142 23.56 11.68 5.19
N LYS A 143 23.90 12.97 5.12
CA LYS A 143 23.30 13.99 5.99
C LYS A 143 21.79 14.19 5.70
N ILE A 144 21.39 14.22 4.43
CA ILE A 144 19.97 14.33 4.03
C ILE A 144 19.18 13.12 4.56
N ALA A 145 19.77 11.94 4.53
CA ALA A 145 19.19 10.70 5.01
C ALA A 145 19.25 10.50 6.54
N ASN A 146 19.74 11.47 7.32
CA ASN A 146 20.01 11.34 8.77
C ASN A 146 21.03 10.22 9.12
N LEU A 147 21.85 9.78 8.17
CA LEU A 147 22.85 8.72 8.32
C LEU A 147 24.30 9.28 8.39
N LYS A 148 24.47 10.50 8.87
CA LYS A 148 25.75 11.21 8.88
C LYS A 148 26.89 10.43 9.57
N ASP A 149 26.57 9.72 10.66
CA ASP A 149 27.56 9.03 11.49
C ASP A 149 27.84 7.58 11.01
N TYR A 150 27.19 7.15 9.92
CA TYR A 150 27.25 5.79 9.39
C TYR A 150 28.38 5.59 8.35
N GLU A 151 29.13 6.61 7.98
CA GLU A 151 30.16 6.58 6.94
C GLU A 151 31.12 5.38 7.08
N ASN A 152 31.54 5.07 8.32
CA ASN A 152 32.46 3.99 8.62
C ASN A 152 31.82 2.71 9.15
N HIS A 153 30.47 2.62 9.17
CA HIS A 153 29.79 1.41 9.58
C HIS A 153 29.89 0.34 8.49
N LEU A 154 29.99 -0.93 8.91
CA LEU A 154 29.91 -2.06 7.99
C LEU A 154 28.48 -2.23 7.51
N LEU A 155 28.28 -2.59 6.24
CA LEU A 155 26.96 -2.84 5.67
C LEU A 155 26.18 -3.93 6.43
N THR A 156 26.91 -4.94 6.94
CA THR A 156 26.34 -6.03 7.73
C THR A 156 25.74 -5.61 9.07
N ASN A 157 26.13 -4.44 9.57
CA ASN A 157 25.66 -3.89 10.83
C ASN A 157 24.44 -2.96 10.67
N LEU A 158 24.01 -2.71 9.43
CA LEU A 158 22.87 -1.85 9.13
C LEU A 158 21.55 -2.61 9.31
N SER A 159 20.53 -1.90 9.76
CA SER A 159 19.15 -2.38 9.64
C SER A 159 18.70 -2.41 8.17
N GLY A 160 17.67 -3.20 7.85
CA GLY A 160 17.14 -3.26 6.48
C GLY A 160 16.73 -1.89 5.93
N GLY A 161 16.15 -1.03 6.77
CA GLY A 161 15.76 0.34 6.39
C GLY A 161 16.98 1.23 6.10
N GLU A 162 18.00 1.21 6.95
CA GLU A 162 19.24 1.97 6.72
C GLU A 162 19.93 1.52 5.44
N PHE A 163 20.03 0.21 5.23
CA PHE A 163 20.64 -0.32 4.01
C PHE A 163 19.86 0.08 2.76
N LYS A 164 18.52 0.08 2.82
CA LYS A 164 17.67 0.52 1.71
C LYS A 164 17.94 1.99 1.34
N LEU A 165 18.07 2.88 2.34
CA LEU A 165 18.45 4.27 2.10
C LEU A 165 19.85 4.39 1.47
N ILE A 166 20.80 3.60 1.89
CA ILE A 166 22.16 3.56 1.29
C ILE A 166 22.10 3.12 -0.17
N GLN A 167 21.27 2.14 -0.53
CA GLN A 167 21.03 1.76 -1.93
C GLN A 167 20.45 2.90 -2.76
N VAL A 168 19.45 3.60 -2.21
CA VAL A 168 18.86 4.77 -2.87
C VAL A 168 19.90 5.85 -3.10
N ILE A 169 20.72 6.17 -2.10
CA ILE A 169 21.80 7.15 -2.22
C ILE A 169 22.78 6.73 -3.31
N ARG A 170 23.18 5.46 -3.35
CA ARG A 170 24.11 4.94 -4.37
C ARG A 170 23.57 5.19 -5.78
N GLU A 171 22.33 4.75 -6.04
CA GLU A 171 21.72 4.91 -7.38
C GLU A 171 21.52 6.39 -7.74
N MET A 172 21.19 7.26 -6.77
CA MET A 172 21.09 8.72 -7.00
C MET A 172 22.42 9.36 -7.38
N MET A 173 23.53 8.81 -6.91
CA MET A 173 24.87 9.33 -7.21
C MET A 173 25.41 8.84 -8.55
N ILE A 174 25.22 7.54 -8.85
CA ILE A 174 25.81 6.92 -10.06
C ILE A 174 24.88 6.99 -11.28
N SER A 175 23.62 7.33 -11.11
CA SER A 175 22.61 7.44 -12.19
C SER A 175 21.76 8.71 -12.01
N PRO A 176 22.37 9.90 -12.03
CA PRO A 176 21.69 11.12 -11.59
C PRO A 176 20.59 11.62 -12.55
N LYS A 177 20.46 11.05 -13.75
CA LYS A 177 19.52 11.48 -14.77
C LYS A 177 18.18 10.79 -14.71
N PHE A 178 18.17 9.47 -14.48
CA PHE A 178 16.95 8.67 -14.44
C PHE A 178 17.08 7.50 -13.47
N ILE A 179 16.17 7.41 -12.53
CA ILE A 179 16.14 6.33 -11.55
C ILE A 179 14.75 5.72 -11.49
N ILE A 180 14.68 4.41 -11.45
CA ILE A 180 13.49 3.62 -11.17
C ILE A 180 13.62 3.03 -9.78
N MET A 181 12.57 3.17 -8.96
CA MET A 181 12.50 2.58 -7.63
C MET A 181 11.27 1.71 -7.52
N ASP A 182 11.45 0.43 -7.18
CA ASP A 182 10.35 -0.51 -6.96
C ASP A 182 10.14 -0.74 -5.47
N GLU A 183 9.05 -0.17 -4.94
CA GLU A 183 8.66 -0.19 -3.53
C GLU A 183 9.83 0.16 -2.57
N PRO A 184 10.45 1.34 -2.70
CA PRO A 184 11.59 1.73 -1.88
C PRO A 184 11.24 1.96 -0.41
N ASP A 185 9.97 2.07 -0.08
CA ASP A 185 9.41 2.34 1.24
C ASP A 185 9.16 1.09 2.09
N VAL A 186 9.24 -0.08 1.49
CA VAL A 186 9.07 -1.36 2.21
C VAL A 186 10.17 -1.53 3.27
N PHE A 187 9.78 -1.95 4.48
CA PHE A 187 10.63 -2.10 5.68
C PHE A 187 11.16 -0.80 6.29
N LEU A 188 10.73 0.39 5.82
CA LEU A 188 11.12 1.65 6.43
C LEU A 188 10.20 1.99 7.60
N ASP A 189 10.79 2.34 8.75
CA ASP A 189 10.05 3.01 9.81
C ASP A 189 9.83 4.49 9.44
N PHE A 190 9.09 5.19 10.29
CA PHE A 190 8.69 6.57 10.00
C PHE A 190 9.90 7.52 9.79
N GLU A 191 10.96 7.35 10.57
CA GLU A 191 12.16 8.19 10.48
C GLU A 191 12.89 7.96 9.16
N HIS A 192 13.06 6.70 8.77
CA HIS A 192 13.67 6.33 7.49
C HIS A 192 12.76 6.70 6.30
N LEU A 193 11.44 6.60 6.45
CA LEU A 193 10.50 7.04 5.41
C LEU A 193 10.59 8.54 5.16
N ASN A 194 10.72 9.35 6.23
CA ASN A 194 10.96 10.78 6.10
C ASN A 194 12.31 11.09 5.44
N ALA A 195 13.35 10.33 5.78
CA ALA A 195 14.65 10.41 5.13
C ALA A 195 14.56 10.11 3.63
N LEU A 196 13.83 9.05 3.24
CA LEU A 196 13.57 8.71 1.83
C LEU A 196 12.84 9.84 1.10
N LYS A 197 11.80 10.43 1.72
CA LYS A 197 11.10 11.61 1.17
C LYS A 197 12.09 12.76 0.89
N ASN A 198 12.97 13.06 1.86
CA ASN A 198 13.94 14.14 1.70
C ASN A 198 14.96 13.84 0.58
N LEU A 199 15.39 12.60 0.43
CA LEU A 199 16.25 12.16 -0.68
C LEU A 199 15.53 12.37 -2.03
N ILE A 200 14.29 11.85 -2.17
CA ILE A 200 13.48 12.01 -3.38
C ILE A 200 13.34 13.50 -3.74
N ASN A 201 12.91 14.34 -2.80
CA ASN A 201 12.69 15.76 -3.03
C ASN A 201 13.98 16.55 -3.31
N SER A 202 15.14 16.05 -2.87
CA SER A 202 16.45 16.66 -3.17
C SER A 202 17.00 16.30 -4.54
N HIS A 203 16.49 15.24 -5.15
CA HIS A 203 16.93 14.78 -6.46
C HIS A 203 16.40 15.69 -7.58
N LYS A 204 17.22 15.95 -8.60
CA LYS A 204 16.86 16.84 -9.70
C LYS A 204 16.55 16.11 -11.01
N GLY A 205 16.97 14.85 -11.12
CA GLY A 205 16.70 14.04 -12.30
C GLY A 205 15.29 13.45 -12.29
N THR A 206 14.98 12.67 -13.29
CA THR A 206 13.70 11.98 -13.43
C THR A 206 13.63 10.76 -12.50
N LEU A 207 12.53 10.65 -11.79
CA LEU A 207 12.22 9.50 -10.93
C LEU A 207 10.94 8.81 -11.40
N LEU A 208 10.98 7.48 -11.52
CA LEU A 208 9.80 6.64 -11.64
C LEU A 208 9.74 5.73 -10.41
N VAL A 209 8.78 5.95 -9.53
CA VAL A 209 8.68 5.25 -8.25
C VAL A 209 7.38 4.46 -8.18
N ILE A 210 7.49 3.13 -8.07
CA ILE A 210 6.36 2.29 -7.71
C ILE A 210 6.25 2.36 -6.19
N THR A 211 5.13 2.87 -5.68
CA THR A 211 4.86 2.90 -4.24
C THR A 211 3.36 2.91 -3.97
N HIS A 212 2.97 2.31 -2.87
CA HIS A 212 1.63 2.35 -2.30
C HIS A 212 1.58 3.19 -1.01
N ASN A 213 2.72 3.77 -0.63
CA ASN A 213 2.84 4.56 0.58
C ASN A 213 2.22 5.95 0.38
N ARG A 214 1.10 6.18 1.05
CA ARG A 214 0.34 7.43 0.96
C ARG A 214 1.14 8.66 1.40
N TYR A 215 2.10 8.50 2.31
CA TYR A 215 2.96 9.60 2.74
C TYR A 215 3.87 10.07 1.60
N LEU A 216 4.52 9.15 0.87
CA LEU A 216 5.33 9.51 -0.29
C LEU A 216 4.48 10.05 -1.44
N LEU A 217 3.33 9.40 -1.72
CA LEU A 217 2.41 9.84 -2.77
C LEU A 217 1.97 11.29 -2.59
N ASN A 218 1.69 11.70 -1.37
CA ASN A 218 1.25 13.07 -1.08
C ASN A 218 2.37 14.13 -1.10
N HIS A 219 3.67 13.73 -1.03
CA HIS A 219 4.74 14.70 -0.79
C HIS A 219 5.87 14.73 -1.81
N CYS A 220 5.92 13.76 -2.74
CA CYS A 220 7.10 13.56 -3.58
C CYS A 220 6.87 13.68 -5.08
N PHE A 221 5.63 13.60 -5.55
CA PHE A 221 5.35 13.39 -6.96
C PHE A 221 4.49 14.51 -7.54
N ASN A 222 4.80 14.86 -8.79
CA ASN A 222 4.07 15.84 -9.59
C ASN A 222 3.46 15.23 -10.86
N LYS A 223 3.61 13.91 -11.04
CA LYS A 223 3.01 13.13 -12.13
C LYS A 223 2.63 11.75 -11.63
N ILE A 224 1.52 11.22 -12.13
CA ILE A 224 1.03 9.89 -11.77
C ILE A 224 0.77 9.09 -13.02
N LEU A 225 1.28 7.87 -13.06
CA LEU A 225 0.88 6.82 -13.98
C LEU A 225 0.03 5.82 -13.21
N HIS A 226 -1.20 5.63 -13.64
CA HIS A 226 -2.10 4.63 -13.05
C HIS A 226 -2.37 3.52 -14.04
N LEU A 227 -1.97 2.30 -13.68
CA LEU A 227 -2.17 1.09 -14.47
C LEU A 227 -3.26 0.23 -13.83
N GLU A 228 -4.37 0.04 -14.55
CA GLU A 228 -5.49 -0.77 -14.08
C GLU A 228 -6.20 -1.44 -15.24
N ASN A 229 -6.60 -2.73 -15.08
CA ASN A 229 -7.34 -3.50 -16.09
C ASN A 229 -6.70 -3.45 -17.51
N ALA A 230 -5.38 -3.59 -17.60
CA ALA A 230 -4.58 -3.51 -18.82
C ALA A 230 -4.61 -2.14 -19.53
N GLU A 231 -5.17 -1.10 -18.91
CA GLU A 231 -5.15 0.28 -19.39
C GLU A 231 -4.29 1.15 -18.51
N LEU A 232 -3.67 2.20 -19.06
CA LEU A 232 -2.84 3.13 -18.36
C LEU A 232 -3.36 4.55 -18.53
N GLN A 233 -3.54 5.26 -17.43
CA GLN A 233 -3.89 6.67 -17.39
C GLN A 233 -2.70 7.48 -16.89
N GLU A 234 -2.40 8.55 -17.59
CA GLU A 234 -1.39 9.54 -17.26
C GLU A 234 -2.08 10.78 -16.68
N PHE A 235 -1.57 11.28 -15.55
CA PHE A 235 -2.10 12.45 -14.88
C PHE A 235 -0.95 13.37 -14.44
N ASP A 236 -1.02 14.63 -14.87
CA ASP A 236 -0.07 15.67 -14.47
C ASP A 236 -0.65 16.45 -13.29
N GLY A 237 -0.03 16.32 -12.12
CA GLY A 237 -0.49 16.93 -10.88
C GLY A 237 -0.09 16.12 -9.64
N THR A 238 -0.53 16.58 -8.48
CA THR A 238 -0.30 15.89 -7.21
C THR A 238 -1.21 14.69 -7.03
N TYR A 239 -0.89 13.82 -6.08
CA TYR A 239 -1.74 12.67 -5.73
C TYR A 239 -3.11 13.11 -5.18
N VAL A 240 -3.17 14.26 -4.53
CA VAL A 240 -4.43 14.83 -4.02
C VAL A 240 -5.34 15.25 -5.17
N ASP A 241 -4.78 15.96 -6.16
CA ASP A 241 -5.51 16.39 -7.37
C ASP A 241 -5.99 15.17 -8.18
N TYR A 242 -5.15 14.14 -8.28
CA TYR A 242 -5.48 12.88 -8.94
C TYR A 242 -6.68 12.18 -8.28
N ASN A 243 -6.68 12.04 -6.95
CA ASN A 243 -7.79 11.42 -6.22
C ASN A 243 -9.09 12.23 -6.37
N PHE A 244 -8.97 13.56 -6.40
CA PHE A 244 -10.12 14.43 -6.64
C PHE A 244 -10.70 14.22 -8.04
N ALA A 245 -9.85 14.20 -9.08
CA ALA A 245 -10.28 13.92 -10.45
C ALA A 245 -10.93 12.53 -10.60
N LEU A 246 -10.40 11.51 -9.91
CA LEU A 246 -11.03 10.18 -9.86
C LEU A 246 -12.42 10.22 -9.21
N LEU A 247 -12.59 11.00 -8.15
CA LEU A 247 -13.87 11.14 -7.46
C LEU A 247 -14.91 11.82 -8.37
N GLU A 248 -14.54 12.86 -9.08
CA GLU A 248 -15.38 13.53 -10.07
C GLU A 248 -15.80 12.56 -11.18
N MET A 249 -14.86 11.83 -11.78
CA MET A 249 -15.16 10.80 -12.78
C MET A 249 -16.11 9.73 -12.25
N LYS A 250 -15.97 9.33 -10.98
CA LYS A 250 -16.85 8.36 -10.33
C LYS A 250 -18.28 8.88 -10.20
N ILE A 251 -18.46 10.14 -9.83
CA ILE A 251 -19.78 10.79 -9.73
C ILE A 251 -20.44 10.83 -11.10
N GLU A 252 -19.74 11.31 -12.13
CA GLU A 252 -20.26 11.37 -13.49
C GLU A 252 -20.65 9.98 -14.03
N GLN A 253 -19.81 8.99 -13.81
CA GLN A 253 -20.08 7.62 -14.26
C GLN A 253 -21.30 7.01 -13.56
N GLN A 254 -21.43 7.23 -12.24
CA GLN A 254 -22.60 6.73 -11.51
C GLN A 254 -23.89 7.44 -11.93
N GLU A 255 -23.83 8.73 -12.21
CA GLU A 255 -24.96 9.49 -12.73
C GLU A 255 -25.39 8.99 -14.11
N LEU A 256 -24.44 8.80 -15.04
CA LEU A 256 -24.68 8.21 -16.37
C LEU A 256 -25.22 6.78 -16.26
N ALA A 257 -24.65 5.96 -15.39
CA ALA A 257 -25.12 4.61 -15.16
C ALA A 257 -26.55 4.57 -14.60
N ALA A 258 -26.91 5.50 -13.71
CA ALA A 258 -28.27 5.62 -13.20
C ALA A 258 -29.28 6.04 -14.30
N ALA A 259 -28.89 6.98 -15.16
CA ALA A 259 -29.70 7.40 -16.30
C ALA A 259 -29.85 6.27 -17.33
N ASP A 260 -28.79 5.56 -17.65
CA ASP A 260 -28.84 4.40 -18.55
C ASP A 260 -29.70 3.27 -17.97
N MET A 261 -29.62 3.00 -16.67
CA MET A 261 -30.46 2.00 -15.99
C MET A 261 -31.93 2.36 -16.07
N GLU A 262 -32.29 3.64 -15.89
CA GLU A 262 -33.68 4.11 -16.02
C GLU A 262 -34.18 3.95 -17.46
N GLU A 263 -33.33 4.24 -18.46
CA GLU A 263 -33.67 4.04 -19.88
C GLU A 263 -33.79 2.55 -20.23
N ILE A 264 -32.89 1.72 -19.76
CA ILE A 264 -32.93 0.26 -19.91
C ILE A 264 -34.20 -0.30 -19.29
N GLU A 265 -34.58 0.13 -18.08
CA GLU A 265 -35.75 -0.37 -17.39
C GLU A 265 -37.05 0.08 -18.06
N ARG A 266 -37.12 1.33 -18.55
CA ARG A 266 -38.20 1.80 -19.40
C ARG A 266 -38.37 0.94 -20.66
N ASN A 267 -37.25 0.65 -21.35
CA ASN A 267 -37.31 -0.18 -22.56
C ASN A 267 -37.62 -1.65 -22.25
N ARG A 268 -37.18 -2.21 -21.12
CA ARG A 268 -37.58 -3.56 -20.67
C ARG A 268 -39.10 -3.64 -20.46
N LYS A 269 -39.69 -2.67 -19.76
CA LYS A 269 -41.15 -2.60 -19.56
C LYS A 269 -41.91 -2.50 -20.88
N ILE A 270 -41.38 -1.75 -21.86
CA ILE A 270 -41.98 -1.66 -23.21
C ILE A 270 -41.87 -3.00 -23.95
N VAL A 271 -40.71 -3.65 -23.91
CA VAL A 271 -40.50 -4.96 -24.55
C VAL A 271 -41.41 -6.02 -23.95
N GLU A 272 -41.56 -6.04 -22.63
CA GLU A 272 -42.46 -6.98 -21.93
C GLU A 272 -43.92 -6.76 -22.30
N ARG A 273 -44.37 -5.49 -22.36
CA ARG A 273 -45.71 -5.14 -22.84
C ARG A 273 -45.94 -5.59 -24.29
N LEU A 274 -44.99 -5.32 -25.19
CA LEU A 274 -45.07 -5.74 -26.60
C LEU A 274 -45.02 -7.26 -26.75
N ARG A 275 -44.28 -8.00 -25.90
CA ARG A 275 -44.35 -9.47 -25.86
C ARG A 275 -45.71 -9.98 -25.47
N ASN A 276 -46.30 -9.42 -24.43
CA ASN A 276 -47.66 -9.79 -23.95
C ASN A 276 -48.74 -9.44 -24.95
N GLU A 277 -48.57 -8.38 -25.75
CA GLU A 277 -49.49 -8.03 -26.82
C GLU A 277 -49.32 -8.88 -28.08
N ALA A 278 -48.06 -9.27 -28.41
CA ALA A 278 -47.77 -10.14 -29.54
C ALA A 278 -48.26 -11.58 -29.36
N THR A 279 -48.32 -12.05 -28.11
CA THR A 279 -48.94 -13.37 -27.79
C THR A 279 -50.44 -13.39 -27.94
N LYS A 280 -51.15 -12.21 -27.94
CA LYS A 280 -52.60 -12.11 -28.04
C LYS A 280 -53.11 -11.83 -29.44
N VAL A 281 -52.26 -11.30 -30.35
CA VAL A 281 -52.67 -10.93 -31.73
C VAL A 281 -51.52 -11.18 -32.68
N ASP A 282 -51.70 -12.11 -33.59
CA ASP A 282 -50.71 -12.47 -34.63
C ASP A 282 -50.63 -11.37 -35.71
N SER A 283 -49.76 -10.38 -35.50
CA SER A 283 -49.53 -9.25 -36.41
C SER A 283 -48.09 -9.07 -36.76
N ALA A 284 -47.74 -9.19 -38.04
CA ALA A 284 -46.37 -9.04 -38.58
C ALA A 284 -45.75 -7.66 -38.22
N THR A 285 -46.57 -6.63 -38.07
CA THR A 285 -46.12 -5.27 -37.72
C THR A 285 -45.67 -5.19 -36.26
N LYS A 286 -46.39 -5.86 -35.34
CA LYS A 286 -46.01 -5.91 -33.91
C LYS A 286 -44.73 -6.74 -33.69
N GLY A 287 -44.54 -7.80 -34.47
CA GLY A 287 -43.30 -8.58 -34.43
C GLY A 287 -42.05 -7.78 -34.85
N ARG A 288 -42.17 -6.91 -35.87
CA ARG A 288 -41.05 -6.01 -36.26
C ARG A 288 -40.77 -4.95 -35.21
N SER A 289 -41.79 -4.37 -34.59
CA SER A 289 -41.61 -3.39 -33.50
C SER A 289 -40.97 -4.02 -32.27
N LEU A 290 -41.36 -5.23 -31.90
CA LEU A 290 -40.73 -5.98 -30.80
C LEU A 290 -39.24 -6.26 -31.09
N LYS A 291 -38.91 -6.75 -32.30
CA LYS A 291 -37.51 -7.04 -32.67
C LYS A 291 -36.65 -5.78 -32.68
N ALA A 292 -37.17 -4.64 -33.15
CA ALA A 292 -36.43 -3.37 -33.11
C ALA A 292 -36.17 -2.89 -31.67
N ARG A 293 -37.14 -3.07 -30.76
CA ARG A 293 -37.00 -2.68 -29.35
C ARG A 293 -36.05 -3.62 -28.57
N VAL A 294 -36.06 -4.92 -28.85
CA VAL A 294 -35.12 -5.89 -28.31
C VAL A 294 -33.71 -5.53 -28.74
N SER A 295 -33.51 -5.25 -30.04
CA SER A 295 -32.17 -4.82 -30.54
C SER A 295 -31.71 -3.48 -29.95
N LEU A 296 -32.62 -2.56 -29.66
CA LEU A 296 -32.28 -1.31 -28.95
C LEU A 296 -31.88 -1.60 -27.50
N LEU A 297 -32.62 -2.47 -26.81
CA LEU A 297 -32.31 -2.86 -25.43
C LEU A 297 -30.93 -3.53 -25.34
N GLU A 298 -30.62 -4.46 -26.25
CA GLU A 298 -29.32 -5.11 -26.35
C GLU A 298 -28.18 -4.10 -26.58
N ARG A 299 -28.42 -3.07 -27.41
CA ARG A 299 -27.44 -1.99 -27.64
C ARG A 299 -27.24 -1.11 -26.40
N LEU A 300 -28.31 -0.78 -25.66
CA LEU A 300 -28.22 -0.02 -24.42
C LEU A 300 -27.49 -0.81 -23.33
N GLU A 301 -27.78 -2.11 -23.22
CA GLU A 301 -27.09 -3.00 -22.29
C GLU A 301 -25.60 -3.18 -22.63
N ALA A 302 -25.26 -3.23 -23.94
CA ALA A 302 -23.86 -3.28 -24.41
C ALA A 302 -23.10 -1.95 -24.29
N ARG A 303 -23.82 -0.82 -24.22
CA ARG A 303 -23.24 0.53 -24.14
C ARG A 303 -22.79 0.93 -22.71
N LYS A 304 -22.97 0.04 -21.74
CA LYS A 304 -22.56 0.26 -20.36
C LYS A 304 -21.05 0.53 -20.29
N THR A 305 -20.69 1.80 -20.46
CA THR A 305 -19.31 2.25 -20.42
C THR A 305 -18.80 2.10 -18.99
N LYS A 306 -17.96 1.11 -18.75
CA LYS A 306 -17.22 0.98 -17.50
C LYS A 306 -15.90 1.70 -17.68
N SER A 307 -15.60 2.70 -16.88
CA SER A 307 -14.25 3.21 -16.77
C SER A 307 -13.42 2.25 -15.91
N PRO A 308 -12.33 1.67 -16.42
CA PRO A 308 -11.52 0.72 -15.67
C PRO A 308 -10.92 1.32 -14.39
N PHE A 309 -10.74 2.65 -14.35
CA PHE A 309 -10.14 3.36 -13.23
C PHE A 309 -11.13 3.73 -12.12
N VAL A 310 -12.43 3.63 -12.40
CA VAL A 310 -13.50 3.97 -11.42
C VAL A 310 -14.10 2.71 -10.79
N ASP A 311 -14.16 1.61 -11.55
CA ASP A 311 -14.74 0.32 -11.12
C ASP A 311 -13.64 -0.63 -10.57
N ILE A 312 -12.72 -0.11 -9.75
CA ILE A 312 -11.71 -0.94 -9.09
C ILE A 312 -12.40 -1.76 -8.01
N ARG A 313 -12.28 -3.08 -8.11
CA ARG A 313 -12.79 -3.98 -7.09
C ARG A 313 -11.96 -3.84 -5.83
N GLN A 314 -12.56 -3.26 -4.80
CA GLN A 314 -11.96 -3.26 -3.46
C GLN A 314 -12.23 -4.60 -2.79
N PRO A 315 -11.28 -5.19 -2.05
CA PRO A 315 -11.53 -6.37 -1.25
C PRO A 315 -12.59 -6.06 -0.17
N GLN A 316 -13.54 -6.97 0.01
CA GLN A 316 -14.55 -6.86 1.04
C GLN A 316 -14.02 -7.51 2.32
N ILE A 317 -13.32 -6.73 3.13
CA ILE A 317 -12.79 -7.19 4.41
C ILE A 317 -13.86 -7.01 5.47
N GLU A 318 -14.34 -8.11 6.04
CA GLU A 318 -15.32 -8.11 7.12
C GLU A 318 -14.72 -8.80 8.35
N LEU A 319 -14.58 -8.06 9.45
CA LEU A 319 -14.04 -8.55 10.71
C LEU A 319 -15.18 -8.69 11.72
N HIS A 320 -15.30 -9.87 12.32
CA HIS A 320 -16.36 -10.20 13.27
C HIS A 320 -15.77 -10.64 14.61
N THR A 321 -16.47 -10.34 15.70
CA THR A 321 -16.14 -10.81 17.06
C THR A 321 -17.03 -11.97 17.48
N SER A 322 -16.57 -12.79 18.43
CA SER A 322 -17.34 -13.87 19.02
C SER A 322 -18.41 -13.37 20.01
N ALA A 323 -18.31 -12.13 20.48
CA ALA A 323 -19.27 -11.55 21.39
C ALA A 323 -20.66 -11.50 20.74
N LYS A 324 -21.65 -12.16 21.36
CA LYS A 324 -23.05 -12.06 20.94
C LYS A 324 -23.47 -10.60 21.02
N SER A 325 -23.98 -10.06 19.92
CA SER A 325 -24.64 -8.76 19.94
C SER A 325 -25.72 -8.76 21.03
N SER A 326 -25.67 -7.78 21.91
CA SER A 326 -26.63 -7.59 23.02
C SER A 326 -28.06 -7.24 22.58
N ASP A 327 -28.38 -7.41 21.30
CA ASP A 327 -29.68 -7.06 20.71
C ASP A 327 -30.73 -8.18 20.70
N ASP A 328 -30.41 -9.41 21.16
CA ASP A 328 -31.35 -10.53 21.21
C ASP A 328 -32.05 -10.72 22.58
N VAL A 329 -31.99 -9.72 23.47
CA VAL A 329 -32.75 -9.73 24.73
C VAL A 329 -33.81 -8.61 24.74
N GLN A 330 -34.81 -8.69 23.86
CA GLN A 330 -36.13 -8.10 24.10
C GLN A 330 -37.04 -9.14 24.74
N GLY A 331 -37.02 -9.16 26.04
CA GLY A 331 -37.93 -9.95 26.85
C GLY A 331 -38.10 -9.30 28.21
N ASP A 332 -39.22 -8.58 28.38
CA ASP A 332 -39.88 -8.20 29.64
C ASP A 332 -39.02 -7.93 30.88
N VAL A 333 -38.86 -6.66 31.25
CA VAL A 333 -38.82 -6.27 32.67
C VAL A 333 -39.55 -4.94 32.88
N SER A 334 -40.79 -5.03 33.34
CA SER A 334 -41.40 -4.03 34.19
C SER A 334 -41.00 -4.35 35.64
N GLY A 335 -40.34 -3.42 36.34
CA GLY A 335 -40.04 -3.58 37.77
C GLY A 335 -39.13 -2.48 38.30
N GLN A 336 -39.72 -1.60 39.10
CA GLN A 336 -39.12 -0.49 39.79
C GLN A 336 -38.15 -0.90 40.90
N THR A 337 -37.19 0.03 41.19
CA THR A 337 -36.57 0.38 42.51
C THR A 337 -35.59 -0.60 43.10
N ASP A 338 -34.38 -0.20 43.39
CA ASP A 338 -33.86 0.45 44.60
C ASP A 338 -32.34 0.64 44.50
N ALA A 339 -31.89 1.81 44.94
CA ALA A 339 -30.47 2.09 45.09
C ALA A 339 -29.94 1.30 46.28
N ASP A 340 -29.01 0.40 46.04
CA ASP A 340 -28.23 -0.23 47.10
C ASP A 340 -26.74 -0.19 46.78
N GLU A 341 -25.95 0.08 47.80
CA GLU A 341 -24.52 0.27 47.82
C GLU A 341 -23.81 -0.99 47.30
N THR A 342 -23.31 -0.96 46.07
CA THR A 342 -22.40 -1.99 45.56
C THR A 342 -21.07 -1.91 46.29
N THR A 343 -20.69 -3.01 46.91
CA THR A 343 -19.44 -3.20 47.65
C THR A 343 -18.22 -3.09 46.73
N SER A 344 -17.09 -2.69 47.31
CA SER A 344 -15.81 -2.49 46.61
C SER A 344 -15.32 -3.75 45.84
N GLU A 345 -15.79 -4.92 46.23
CA GLU A 345 -15.47 -6.21 45.54
C GLU A 345 -16.22 -6.37 44.22
N GLU A 346 -17.50 -5.98 44.13
CA GLU A 346 -18.25 -6.02 42.86
C GLU A 346 -17.75 -5.01 41.81
N ARG A 347 -17.20 -3.87 42.24
CA ARG A 347 -16.53 -2.91 41.36
C ARG A 347 -15.20 -3.45 40.81
N THR A 348 -14.51 -4.27 41.60
CA THR A 348 -13.24 -4.90 41.17
C THR A 348 -13.51 -6.05 40.21
N GLU A 349 -14.56 -6.84 40.42
CA GLU A 349 -14.96 -7.90 39.48
C GLU A 349 -15.52 -7.35 38.17
N GLN A 350 -16.35 -6.28 38.19
CA GLN A 350 -16.83 -5.60 36.97
C GLN A 350 -15.71 -4.93 36.14
N ASN A 351 -14.62 -4.48 36.81
CA ASN A 351 -13.46 -3.95 36.10
C ASN A 351 -12.58 -5.07 35.48
N HIS A 352 -12.54 -6.26 36.07
CA HIS A 352 -11.81 -7.40 35.51
C HIS A 352 -12.49 -8.01 34.26
N GLU A 353 -13.82 -7.92 34.15
CA GLU A 353 -14.56 -8.39 32.96
C GLU A 353 -14.31 -7.53 31.71
N LYS A 354 -13.75 -6.31 31.87
CA LYS A 354 -13.47 -5.42 30.73
C LYS A 354 -12.06 -5.57 30.16
N VAL A 355 -11.09 -6.03 30.94
CA VAL A 355 -9.69 -6.14 30.51
C VAL A 355 -9.48 -7.40 29.71
N ILE A 356 -9.15 -7.28 28.41
CA ILE A 356 -8.89 -8.40 27.51
C ILE A 356 -7.42 -8.84 27.53
N LEU A 357 -6.49 -7.92 27.74
CA LEU A 357 -5.04 -8.14 27.78
C LEU A 357 -4.41 -7.34 28.90
N GLU A 358 -3.61 -8.01 29.72
CA GLU A 358 -2.77 -7.39 30.74
C GLU A 358 -1.31 -7.84 30.55
N VAL A 359 -0.41 -6.90 30.50
CA VAL A 359 1.03 -7.12 30.41
C VAL A 359 1.69 -6.46 31.61
N GLU A 360 2.41 -7.23 32.44
CA GLU A 360 3.05 -6.77 33.66
C GLU A 360 4.55 -7.11 33.69
N ASN A 361 5.39 -6.09 33.84
CA ASN A 361 6.85 -6.25 33.93
C ASN A 361 7.47 -7.05 32.77
N TYR A 362 6.95 -6.87 31.56
CA TYR A 362 7.43 -7.55 30.36
C TYR A 362 8.78 -7.01 29.93
N SER A 363 9.72 -7.90 29.68
CA SER A 363 11.08 -7.55 29.23
C SER A 363 11.51 -8.44 28.08
N VAL A 364 12.17 -7.84 27.08
CA VAL A 364 12.75 -8.55 25.94
C VAL A 364 14.25 -8.25 25.84
N ALA A 365 15.04 -9.31 25.80
CA ALA A 365 16.49 -9.23 25.56
C ALA A 365 16.90 -10.31 24.54
N PHE A 366 17.75 -9.93 23.59
CA PHE A 366 18.53 -10.82 22.74
C PHE A 366 20.01 -10.61 23.10
N ASP A 367 20.85 -10.25 22.15
CA ASP A 367 22.25 -9.86 22.43
C ASP A 367 22.37 -8.59 23.26
N ARG A 368 21.30 -7.79 23.26
CA ARG A 368 21.12 -6.57 24.05
C ARG A 368 19.70 -6.46 24.60
N GLN A 369 19.54 -5.72 25.70
CA GLN A 369 18.22 -5.39 26.23
C GLN A 369 17.45 -4.50 25.26
N ILE A 370 16.24 -4.91 24.86
CA ILE A 370 15.39 -4.22 23.89
C ILE A 370 14.22 -3.51 24.56
N MET A 371 13.51 -4.18 25.47
CA MET A 371 12.44 -3.62 26.30
C MET A 371 12.69 -3.95 27.76
N GLU A 372 12.34 -3.04 28.67
CA GLU A 372 12.60 -3.16 30.13
C GLU A 372 11.35 -2.87 30.93
N GLU A 373 10.83 -3.92 31.63
CA GLU A 373 9.75 -3.80 32.64
C GLU A 373 8.49 -3.08 32.11
N GLU A 374 8.01 -3.44 30.93
CA GLU A 374 6.83 -2.83 30.33
C GLU A 374 5.56 -3.31 30.99
N THR A 375 4.65 -2.37 31.26
CA THR A 375 3.35 -2.64 31.86
C THR A 375 2.27 -1.83 31.17
N PHE A 376 1.28 -2.52 30.61
CA PHE A 376 0.10 -1.92 30.01
C PHE A 376 -1.07 -2.90 30.03
N SER A 377 -2.27 -2.37 29.88
CA SER A 377 -3.50 -3.17 29.75
C SER A 377 -4.37 -2.64 28.62
N MET A 378 -5.19 -3.51 28.05
CA MET A 378 -6.18 -3.17 27.04
C MET A 378 -7.56 -3.66 27.46
N GLU A 379 -8.56 -2.82 27.26
CA GLU A 379 -9.96 -3.19 27.45
C GLU A 379 -10.55 -3.79 26.17
N ALA A 380 -11.65 -4.53 26.29
CA ALA A 380 -12.39 -5.03 25.14
C ALA A 380 -12.90 -3.87 24.28
N GLY A 381 -12.70 -3.97 22.96
CA GLY A 381 -13.06 -2.93 22.00
C GLY A 381 -12.05 -1.81 21.83
N GLU A 382 -10.98 -1.72 22.65
CA GLU A 382 -9.93 -0.73 22.44
C GLU A 382 -9.06 -1.06 21.22
N LYS A 383 -8.69 -0.01 20.48
CA LYS A 383 -7.82 -0.11 19.29
C LYS A 383 -6.50 0.61 19.56
N VAL A 384 -5.42 -0.13 19.65
CA VAL A 384 -4.11 0.35 20.10
C VAL A 384 -3.04 0.05 19.06
N ALA A 385 -2.17 1.02 18.76
CA ALA A 385 -0.99 0.78 17.96
C ALA A 385 0.29 0.83 18.80
N ILE A 386 1.23 -0.07 18.52
CA ILE A 386 2.61 0.02 18.98
C ILE A 386 3.44 0.62 17.85
N VAL A 387 4.04 1.77 18.08
CA VAL A 387 4.83 2.52 17.11
C VAL A 387 6.23 2.81 17.65
N GLY A 388 7.23 2.72 16.79
CA GLY A 388 8.62 3.01 17.18
C GLY A 388 9.62 2.51 16.14
N PRO A 389 10.92 2.77 16.32
CA PRO A 389 11.97 2.36 15.40
C PRO A 389 12.02 0.86 15.14
N ASN A 390 12.65 0.46 14.05
CA ASN A 390 12.88 -0.94 13.75
C ASN A 390 13.82 -1.60 14.76
N GLY A 391 13.63 -2.92 15.01
CA GLY A 391 14.43 -3.68 15.98
C GLY A 391 14.14 -3.37 17.46
N THR A 392 13.06 -2.65 17.78
CA THR A 392 12.66 -2.34 19.18
C THR A 392 11.74 -3.39 19.81
N GLY A 393 11.56 -4.57 19.18
CA GLY A 393 10.81 -5.70 19.75
C GLY A 393 9.30 -5.65 19.56
N LYS A 394 8.77 -4.79 18.68
CA LYS A 394 7.32 -4.66 18.41
C LYS A 394 6.68 -5.98 17.97
N THR A 395 7.23 -6.63 16.94
CA THR A 395 6.79 -7.95 16.48
C THR A 395 6.95 -9.03 17.55
N THR A 396 8.01 -8.93 18.37
CA THR A 396 8.27 -9.91 19.44
C THR A 396 7.17 -9.91 20.49
N ILE A 397 6.76 -8.72 20.96
CA ILE A 397 5.69 -8.64 21.95
C ILE A 397 4.35 -9.14 21.40
N LEU A 398 3.99 -8.82 20.13
CA LEU A 398 2.79 -9.38 19.50
C LEU A 398 2.82 -10.92 19.43
N ARG A 399 3.98 -11.46 19.04
CA ARG A 399 4.17 -12.91 18.95
C ARG A 399 4.10 -13.59 20.33
N ASP A 400 4.65 -12.98 21.36
CA ASP A 400 4.60 -13.50 22.73
C ASP A 400 3.18 -13.43 23.30
N ILE A 401 2.41 -12.38 22.99
CA ILE A 401 0.99 -12.30 23.33
C ILE A 401 0.20 -13.42 22.65
N TYR A 402 0.43 -13.64 21.35
CA TYR A 402 -0.26 -14.69 20.59
C TYR A 402 0.05 -16.10 21.14
N LYS A 403 1.34 -16.37 21.45
CA LYS A 403 1.77 -17.66 22.01
C LYS A 403 1.31 -17.86 23.44
N ASN A 404 1.02 -16.80 24.18
CA ASN A 404 0.58 -16.81 25.58
C ASN A 404 1.41 -17.71 26.50
N ASN A 405 2.72 -17.75 26.28
CA ASN A 405 3.66 -18.61 27.03
C ASN A 405 4.47 -17.82 28.06
N ASN A 406 4.36 -16.49 28.08
CA ASN A 406 5.12 -15.60 28.96
C ASN A 406 4.28 -15.26 30.20
N PRO A 407 4.77 -15.51 31.42
CA PRO A 407 4.02 -15.22 32.66
C PRO A 407 3.74 -13.75 32.88
N ALA A 408 4.46 -12.84 32.20
CA ALA A 408 4.20 -11.39 32.20
C ALA A 408 2.95 -10.99 31.39
N ILE A 409 2.36 -11.94 30.64
CA ILE A 409 1.22 -11.70 29.74
C ILE A 409 0.02 -12.50 30.25
N LYS A 410 -1.10 -11.83 30.43
CA LYS A 410 -2.36 -12.43 30.85
C LYS A 410 -3.44 -12.05 29.84
N LEU A 411 -4.01 -13.04 29.17
CA LEU A 411 -5.20 -12.90 28.33
C LEU A 411 -6.44 -13.28 29.14
N ALA A 412 -7.53 -12.57 28.94
CA ALA A 412 -8.80 -12.92 29.52
C ALA A 412 -9.24 -14.32 29.06
N PRO A 413 -9.74 -15.17 29.95
CA PRO A 413 -10.21 -16.51 29.60
C PRO A 413 -11.37 -16.41 28.59
N ASP A 414 -11.50 -17.46 27.77
CA ASP A 414 -12.58 -17.62 26.77
C ASP A 414 -12.60 -16.62 25.58
N HIS A 415 -11.58 -15.77 25.45
CA HIS A 415 -11.45 -14.85 24.32
C HIS A 415 -10.60 -15.47 23.21
N LYS A 416 -11.08 -15.33 21.98
CA LYS A 416 -10.37 -15.80 20.79
C LYS A 416 -9.40 -14.73 20.30
N VAL A 417 -8.16 -15.13 20.07
CA VAL A 417 -7.11 -14.25 19.55
C VAL A 417 -6.76 -14.66 18.12
N ALA A 418 -6.76 -13.71 17.20
CA ALA A 418 -6.24 -13.92 15.85
C ALA A 418 -4.97 -13.10 15.65
N TYR A 419 -4.02 -13.65 14.91
CA TYR A 419 -2.73 -13.03 14.64
C TYR A 419 -2.45 -12.96 13.14
N LEU A 420 -2.23 -11.76 12.64
CA LEU A 420 -1.68 -11.51 11.31
C LEU A 420 -0.17 -11.40 11.45
N SER A 421 0.55 -12.38 10.92
CA SER A 421 2.01 -12.45 11.01
C SER A 421 2.67 -11.81 9.81
N GLN A 422 3.77 -11.10 10.04
CA GLN A 422 4.64 -10.65 8.97
C GLN A 422 5.30 -11.82 8.22
N MET A 423 5.44 -12.99 8.90
CA MET A 423 5.98 -14.22 8.31
C MET A 423 4.85 -15.14 7.84
N HIS A 424 4.53 -15.14 6.56
CA HIS A 424 3.41 -15.92 6.00
C HIS A 424 3.51 -17.44 6.26
N GLY A 425 4.73 -17.98 6.29
CA GLY A 425 4.99 -19.40 6.59
C GLY A 425 4.61 -19.83 8.01
N GLU A 426 4.31 -18.90 8.93
CA GLU A 426 3.75 -19.24 10.26
C GLU A 426 2.25 -19.53 10.20
N VAL A 427 1.56 -19.07 9.15
CA VAL A 427 0.09 -19.14 9.01
C VAL A 427 -0.33 -20.11 7.91
N PHE A 428 0.47 -20.23 6.86
CA PHE A 428 0.20 -21.04 5.68
C PHE A 428 1.29 -22.09 5.44
N ASP A 429 0.89 -23.26 4.92
CA ASP A 429 1.83 -24.11 4.20
C ASP A 429 2.01 -23.56 2.78
N GLU A 430 3.11 -22.84 2.56
CA GLU A 430 3.38 -22.17 1.28
C GLU A 430 3.52 -23.13 0.10
N ARG A 431 3.80 -24.41 0.34
CA ARG A 431 3.94 -25.44 -0.71
C ARG A 431 2.60 -25.97 -1.22
N GLU A 432 1.55 -25.77 -0.43
CA GLU A 432 0.18 -26.18 -0.75
C GLU A 432 -0.58 -25.07 -1.48
N THR A 433 -1.71 -25.45 -2.10
CA THR A 433 -2.57 -24.49 -2.78
C THR A 433 -3.29 -23.57 -1.79
N VAL A 434 -3.72 -22.38 -2.27
CA VAL A 434 -4.57 -21.49 -1.49
C VAL A 434 -5.82 -22.22 -1.01
N LEU A 435 -6.49 -22.97 -1.89
CA LEU A 435 -7.68 -23.77 -1.56
C LEU A 435 -7.43 -24.66 -0.35
N LYS A 436 -6.34 -25.43 -0.37
CA LYS A 436 -6.02 -26.38 0.68
C LYS A 436 -5.75 -25.73 2.03
N ASN A 437 -5.15 -24.55 2.04
CA ASN A 437 -4.92 -23.76 3.26
C ASN A 437 -6.23 -23.23 3.89
N PHE A 438 -7.38 -23.34 3.18
CA PHE A 438 -8.70 -22.92 3.65
C PHE A 438 -9.67 -24.06 3.95
N GLU A 439 -9.29 -25.33 3.72
CA GLU A 439 -10.15 -26.50 4.03
C GLU A 439 -10.60 -26.52 5.51
N ASP A 440 -9.72 -26.10 6.43
CA ASP A 440 -9.99 -26.05 7.87
C ASP A 440 -10.72 -24.77 8.33
N ALA A 441 -11.03 -23.84 7.41
CA ALA A 441 -11.66 -22.55 7.75
C ALA A 441 -13.20 -22.60 7.89
N GLY A 442 -13.77 -23.83 7.94
CA GLY A 442 -15.20 -24.05 8.20
C GLY A 442 -16.11 -23.87 6.98
N PHE A 443 -15.61 -24.13 5.79
CA PHE A 443 -16.39 -24.22 4.56
C PHE A 443 -16.85 -25.66 4.31
N GLU A 444 -18.02 -25.84 3.70
CA GLU A 444 -18.56 -27.15 3.37
C GLU A 444 -18.07 -27.65 2.00
N THR A 445 -17.76 -26.73 1.09
CA THR A 445 -17.37 -27.04 -0.29
C THR A 445 -16.26 -26.14 -0.82
N ASP A 446 -15.45 -26.63 -1.77
CA ASP A 446 -14.42 -25.86 -2.47
C ASP A 446 -15.02 -24.63 -3.19
N ALA A 447 -16.23 -24.77 -3.73
CA ALA A 447 -16.92 -23.68 -4.41
C ALA A 447 -17.27 -22.51 -3.47
N GLU A 448 -17.48 -22.79 -2.17
CA GLU A 448 -17.68 -21.73 -1.18
C GLU A 448 -16.37 -21.01 -0.87
N ILE A 449 -15.25 -21.74 -0.79
CA ILE A 449 -13.92 -21.14 -0.62
C ILE A 449 -13.61 -20.20 -1.78
N VAL A 450 -13.82 -20.66 -3.02
CA VAL A 450 -13.59 -19.85 -4.22
C VAL A 450 -14.43 -18.56 -4.17
N ARG A 451 -15.75 -18.64 -3.94
CA ARG A 451 -16.63 -17.47 -3.86
C ARG A 451 -16.23 -16.52 -2.73
N TYR A 452 -15.82 -17.06 -1.59
CA TYR A 452 -15.38 -16.27 -0.46
C TYR A 452 -14.10 -15.49 -0.82
N LEU A 453 -13.11 -16.16 -1.41
CA LEU A 453 -11.85 -15.53 -1.81
C LEU A 453 -12.03 -14.55 -2.98
N GLU A 454 -13.01 -14.76 -3.86
CA GLU A 454 -13.39 -13.77 -4.89
C GLU A 454 -13.81 -12.42 -4.28
N THR A 455 -14.41 -12.40 -3.07
CA THR A 455 -14.75 -11.15 -2.38
C THR A 455 -13.52 -10.38 -1.91
N TYR A 456 -12.39 -11.07 -1.72
CA TYR A 456 -11.08 -10.49 -1.42
C TYR A 456 -10.26 -10.15 -2.67
N GLY A 457 -10.80 -10.38 -3.87
CA GLY A 457 -10.16 -10.07 -5.14
C GLY A 457 -9.31 -11.20 -5.73
N PHE A 458 -9.38 -12.42 -5.17
CA PHE A 458 -8.72 -13.59 -5.75
C PHE A 458 -9.52 -14.12 -6.94
N GLU A 459 -8.90 -14.16 -8.10
CA GLU A 459 -9.47 -14.86 -9.26
C GLU A 459 -9.45 -16.38 -9.02
N GLU A 460 -10.40 -17.11 -9.62
CA GLU A 460 -10.52 -18.56 -9.44
C GLU A 460 -9.19 -19.29 -9.70
N GLU A 461 -8.42 -18.88 -10.71
CA GLU A 461 -7.14 -19.47 -11.05
C GLU A 461 -6.10 -19.33 -9.92
N LEU A 462 -6.09 -18.19 -9.21
CA LEU A 462 -5.18 -17.97 -8.08
C LEU A 462 -5.49 -18.87 -6.88
N VAL A 463 -6.75 -19.24 -6.70
CA VAL A 463 -7.16 -20.12 -5.59
C VAL A 463 -6.56 -21.52 -5.72
N TYR A 464 -6.32 -21.98 -6.95
CA TYR A 464 -5.67 -23.26 -7.22
C TYR A 464 -4.13 -23.17 -7.30
N ASN A 465 -3.56 -21.96 -7.24
CA ASN A 465 -2.12 -21.79 -7.19
C ASN A 465 -1.56 -22.06 -5.78
N LYS A 466 -0.27 -22.37 -5.72
CA LYS A 466 0.45 -22.49 -4.44
C LYS A 466 0.65 -21.12 -3.80
N VAL A 467 0.61 -21.06 -2.47
CA VAL A 467 0.82 -19.84 -1.71
C VAL A 467 2.22 -19.25 -1.96
N GLU A 468 3.25 -20.07 -2.19
CA GLU A 468 4.61 -19.58 -2.53
C GLU A 468 4.66 -18.68 -3.77
N ASN A 469 3.73 -18.87 -4.72
CA ASN A 469 3.66 -18.12 -5.99
C ASN A 469 2.89 -16.80 -5.89
N LEU A 470 2.27 -16.51 -4.74
CA LEU A 470 1.54 -15.27 -4.52
C LEU A 470 2.50 -14.12 -4.18
N SER A 471 2.15 -12.91 -4.60
CA SER A 471 2.81 -11.67 -4.18
C SER A 471 2.64 -11.42 -2.67
N GLY A 472 3.49 -10.57 -2.08
CA GLY A 472 3.39 -10.19 -0.68
C GLY A 472 2.02 -9.61 -0.30
N GLY A 473 1.46 -8.77 -1.16
CA GLY A 473 0.12 -8.19 -0.96
C GLY A 473 -1.01 -9.21 -1.02
N GLU A 474 -0.96 -10.15 -1.97
CA GLU A 474 -1.92 -11.27 -2.05
C GLU A 474 -1.82 -12.16 -0.82
N LYS A 475 -0.61 -12.48 -0.33
CA LYS A 475 -0.41 -13.23 0.91
C LYS A 475 -1.01 -12.52 2.12
N ASN A 476 -0.86 -11.19 2.23
CA ASN A 476 -1.47 -10.41 3.30
C ASN A 476 -3.00 -10.40 3.22
N LEU A 477 -3.59 -10.21 2.04
CA LEU A 477 -5.03 -10.30 1.84
C LEU A 477 -5.55 -11.70 2.18
N LEU A 478 -4.80 -12.74 1.84
CA LEU A 478 -5.14 -14.12 2.17
C LEU A 478 -5.16 -14.36 3.69
N GLN A 479 -4.20 -13.80 4.44
CA GLN A 479 -4.21 -13.85 5.91
C GLN A 479 -5.42 -13.12 6.48
N LEU A 480 -5.73 -11.91 5.96
CA LEU A 480 -6.91 -11.16 6.37
C LEU A 480 -8.20 -11.97 6.13
N ALA A 481 -8.32 -12.63 4.97
CA ALA A 481 -9.44 -13.52 4.68
C ALA A 481 -9.55 -14.66 5.70
N LYS A 482 -8.42 -15.26 6.11
CA LYS A 482 -8.41 -16.33 7.12
C LYS A 482 -8.82 -15.82 8.50
N ILE A 483 -8.31 -14.66 8.92
CA ILE A 483 -8.61 -14.02 10.19
C ILE A 483 -10.10 -13.63 10.28
N SER A 484 -10.67 -13.12 9.21
CA SER A 484 -12.10 -12.74 9.13
C SER A 484 -13.05 -13.91 9.45
N ARG A 485 -12.62 -15.16 9.22
CA ARG A 485 -13.39 -16.36 9.54
C ARG A 485 -13.25 -16.81 10.99
N MET A 486 -12.26 -16.28 11.73
CA MET A 486 -11.98 -16.77 13.09
C MET A 486 -12.94 -16.24 14.14
N ASN A 487 -13.68 -15.14 13.86
CA ASN A 487 -14.54 -14.44 14.83
C ASN A 487 -13.76 -14.18 16.14
N ALA A 488 -12.63 -13.51 16.02
CA ALA A 488 -11.75 -13.23 17.15
C ALA A 488 -12.28 -12.07 18.00
N ASP A 489 -11.89 -12.01 19.26
CA ASP A 489 -12.22 -10.89 20.18
C ASP A 489 -11.05 -9.92 20.31
N LEU A 490 -9.83 -10.42 20.08
CA LEU A 490 -8.60 -9.64 20.00
C LEU A 490 -7.88 -9.94 18.67
N LEU A 491 -7.64 -8.89 17.90
CA LEU A 491 -6.81 -8.95 16.69
C LEU A 491 -5.40 -8.43 17.00
N LEU A 492 -4.41 -9.25 16.73
CA LEU A 492 -3.00 -8.88 16.75
C LEU A 492 -2.54 -8.71 15.30
N LEU A 493 -2.22 -7.49 14.88
CA LEU A 493 -1.91 -7.17 13.49
C LEU A 493 -0.46 -6.67 13.39
N ASP A 494 0.40 -7.45 12.75
CA ASP A 494 1.82 -7.11 12.54
C ASP A 494 2.04 -6.61 11.11
N GLU A 495 2.22 -5.30 10.95
CA GLU A 495 2.38 -4.59 9.68
C GLU A 495 1.29 -4.95 8.63
N PRO A 496 -0.01 -4.82 8.97
CA PRO A 496 -1.09 -5.32 8.12
C PRO A 496 -1.23 -4.59 6.79
N THR A 497 -0.70 -3.37 6.68
CA THR A 497 -0.73 -2.55 5.45
C THR A 497 0.44 -2.80 4.52
N SER A 498 1.45 -3.56 4.96
CA SER A 498 2.65 -3.86 4.17
C SER A 498 2.28 -4.59 2.87
N HIS A 499 2.83 -4.14 1.75
CA HIS A 499 2.57 -4.66 0.40
C HIS A 499 1.11 -4.56 -0.09
N LEU A 500 0.19 -3.99 0.68
CA LEU A 500 -1.17 -3.74 0.21
C LEU A 500 -1.20 -2.51 -0.70
N ASP A 501 -1.96 -2.61 -1.79
CA ASP A 501 -2.28 -1.43 -2.59
C ASP A 501 -3.18 -0.44 -1.81
N THR A 502 -3.26 0.80 -2.28
CA THR A 502 -3.99 1.87 -1.61
C THR A 502 -5.47 1.56 -1.39
N TYR A 503 -6.09 0.79 -2.27
CA TYR A 503 -7.51 0.41 -2.16
C TYR A 503 -7.72 -0.65 -1.09
N SER A 504 -6.82 -1.64 -1.03
CA SER A 504 -6.81 -2.67 0.00
C SER A 504 -6.50 -2.08 1.39
N GLN A 505 -5.60 -1.08 1.48
CA GLN A 505 -5.35 -0.34 2.71
C GLN A 505 -6.60 0.38 3.22
N LEU A 506 -7.33 1.08 2.34
CA LEU A 506 -8.58 1.76 2.70
C LEU A 506 -9.68 0.77 3.12
N ALA A 507 -9.79 -0.38 2.45
CA ALA A 507 -10.74 -1.43 2.83
C ALA A 507 -10.41 -2.00 4.22
N LEU A 508 -9.13 -2.20 4.53
CA LEU A 508 -8.68 -2.64 5.85
C LEU A 508 -8.98 -1.59 6.93
N GLU A 509 -8.72 -0.31 6.68
CA GLU A 509 -9.06 0.78 7.62
C GLU A 509 -10.56 0.77 7.95
N GLN A 510 -11.42 0.67 6.94
CA GLN A 510 -12.86 0.61 7.13
C GLN A 510 -13.30 -0.64 7.92
N ALA A 511 -12.65 -1.78 7.68
CA ALA A 511 -12.91 -3.00 8.42
C ALA A 511 -12.51 -2.87 9.89
N ILE A 512 -11.33 -2.31 10.18
CA ILE A 512 -10.87 -2.04 11.56
C ILE A 512 -11.77 -1.02 12.25
N GLU A 513 -12.20 0.04 11.55
CA GLU A 513 -13.09 1.06 12.12
C GLU A 513 -14.43 0.46 12.57
N LYS A 514 -15.00 -0.44 11.78
CA LYS A 514 -16.28 -1.13 12.07
C LYS A 514 -16.17 -2.29 13.06
N TYR A 515 -14.97 -2.81 13.26
CA TYR A 515 -14.77 -3.96 14.14
C TYR A 515 -14.99 -3.59 15.60
N GLU A 516 -15.83 -4.37 16.30
CA GLU A 516 -16.24 -4.11 17.69
C GLU A 516 -15.29 -4.72 18.74
N GLY A 517 -14.40 -5.64 18.33
CA GLY A 517 -13.41 -6.25 19.22
C GLY A 517 -12.18 -5.38 19.42
N ALA A 518 -11.27 -5.85 20.28
CA ALA A 518 -10.00 -5.18 20.55
C ALA A 518 -8.98 -5.40 19.41
N VAL A 519 -8.16 -4.39 19.13
CA VAL A 519 -7.09 -4.45 18.13
C VAL A 519 -5.78 -3.97 18.73
N LEU A 520 -4.75 -4.80 18.67
CA LEU A 520 -3.37 -4.40 18.94
C LEU A 520 -2.57 -4.52 17.64
N MET A 521 -2.15 -3.37 17.10
CA MET A 521 -1.49 -3.28 15.80
C MET A 521 -0.07 -2.77 15.93
N VAL A 522 0.86 -3.37 15.23
CA VAL A 522 2.16 -2.78 14.90
C VAL A 522 2.08 -2.27 13.47
N SER A 523 2.35 -0.99 13.26
CA SER A 523 2.37 -0.44 11.91
C SER A 523 3.26 0.79 11.80
N HIS A 524 3.88 0.92 10.63
CA HIS A 524 4.60 2.10 10.17
C HIS A 524 3.75 2.98 9.25
N ASP A 525 2.53 2.56 8.91
CA ASP A 525 1.59 3.39 8.16
C ASP A 525 0.90 4.39 9.12
N PHE A 526 1.39 5.61 9.07
CA PHE A 526 0.85 6.71 9.86
C PHE A 526 -0.65 6.93 9.65
N TYR A 527 -1.14 6.84 8.42
CA TYR A 527 -2.55 7.10 8.10
C TYR A 527 -3.46 6.07 8.75
N THR A 528 -3.13 4.79 8.65
CA THR A 528 -3.89 3.71 9.30
C THR A 528 -3.86 3.86 10.83
N VAL A 529 -2.70 4.15 11.42
CA VAL A 529 -2.61 4.41 12.89
C VAL A 529 -3.45 5.62 13.28
N ALA A 530 -3.31 6.74 12.57
CA ALA A 530 -4.03 7.97 12.89
C ALA A 530 -5.54 7.87 12.70
N ASN A 531 -6.02 7.05 11.76
CA ASN A 531 -7.44 6.94 11.44
C ASN A 531 -8.18 5.91 12.29
N CYS A 532 -7.51 4.80 12.65
CA CYS A 532 -8.20 3.64 13.22
C CYS A 532 -7.96 3.44 14.71
N MET A 533 -6.92 4.08 15.32
CA MET A 533 -6.52 3.77 16.69
C MET A 533 -7.02 4.81 17.69
N ASP A 534 -7.31 4.36 18.92
CA ASP A 534 -7.72 5.22 20.05
C ASP A 534 -6.51 5.90 20.68
N TYR A 535 -5.41 5.15 20.82
CA TYR A 535 -4.15 5.65 21.33
C TYR A 535 -2.96 4.84 20.82
N VAL A 536 -1.77 5.34 21.07
CA VAL A 536 -0.51 4.75 20.64
C VAL A 536 0.38 4.43 21.85
N LEU A 537 1.00 3.26 21.83
CA LEU A 537 2.14 2.90 22.66
C LEU A 537 3.42 3.19 21.89
N PHE A 538 4.03 4.31 22.18
CA PHE A 538 5.23 4.77 21.48
C PHE A 538 6.48 4.23 22.16
N VAL A 539 7.36 3.55 21.39
CA VAL A 539 8.61 3.01 21.90
C VAL A 539 9.68 4.10 21.91
N GLU A 540 10.09 4.54 23.09
CA GLU A 540 11.14 5.53 23.28
C GLU A 540 12.08 5.05 24.40
N GLU A 541 13.38 5.07 24.16
CA GLU A 541 14.41 4.66 25.14
C GLU A 541 14.13 3.30 25.80
N LYS A 542 13.72 2.29 25.01
CA LYS A 542 13.36 0.92 25.45
C LYS A 542 12.10 0.82 26.31
N LYS A 543 11.28 1.87 26.37
CA LYS A 543 10.03 1.92 27.11
C LYS A 543 8.84 2.26 26.23
N LEU A 544 7.69 1.68 26.59
CA LEU A 544 6.40 1.99 25.97
C LEU A 544 5.76 3.20 26.68
N ARG A 545 5.51 4.26 25.94
CA ARG A 545 4.81 5.45 26.45
C ARG A 545 3.43 5.55 25.83
N LYS A 546 2.39 5.51 26.66
CA LYS A 546 1.01 5.73 26.20
C LYS A 546 0.84 7.17 25.75
N MET A 547 0.40 7.36 24.52
CA MET A 547 0.20 8.66 23.89
C MET A 547 -1.18 8.70 23.24
N SER A 548 -1.97 9.75 23.49
CA SER A 548 -3.25 9.92 22.78
C SER A 548 -3.02 10.11 21.28
N ILE A 549 -3.93 9.61 20.45
CA ILE A 549 -3.85 9.75 19.00
C ILE A 549 -3.75 11.22 18.57
N ARG A 550 -4.41 12.12 19.28
CA ARG A 550 -4.32 13.58 19.03
C ARG A 550 -2.90 14.11 19.23
N LYS A 551 -2.19 13.64 20.26
CA LYS A 551 -0.80 14.04 20.51
C LYS A 551 0.13 13.43 19.49
N PHE A 552 -0.09 12.16 19.13
CA PHE A 552 0.65 11.45 18.09
C PHE A 552 0.54 12.16 16.73
N ARG A 553 -0.69 12.50 16.31
CA ARG A 553 -0.92 13.31 15.11
C ARG A 553 -0.13 14.62 15.15
N LYS A 554 -0.21 15.37 16.27
CA LYS A 554 0.53 16.63 16.41
C LYS A 554 2.05 16.45 16.34
N MET A 555 2.59 15.38 16.90
CA MET A 555 4.03 15.11 16.87
C MET A 555 4.52 14.88 15.45
N ILE A 556 3.81 14.07 14.67
CA ILE A 556 4.21 13.73 13.32
C ILE A 556 3.95 14.87 12.33
N TYR A 557 2.86 15.62 12.51
CA TYR A 557 2.58 16.80 11.69
C TYR A 557 3.36 18.06 12.09
N ALA A 558 3.90 18.14 13.32
CA ALA A 558 4.61 19.34 13.79
C ALA A 558 5.88 19.65 13.00
N ASP A 559 6.56 18.62 12.49
CA ASP A 559 7.78 18.78 11.70
C ASP A 559 7.50 19.01 10.20
N HIS A 560 6.24 18.84 9.75
CA HIS A 560 5.93 18.72 8.32
C HIS A 560 4.70 19.49 7.85
N PHE A 561 3.83 20.04 8.73
CA PHE A 561 2.60 20.73 8.35
C PHE A 561 2.29 21.96 9.21
N ASP A 562 1.70 22.95 8.57
CA ASP A 562 1.16 24.15 9.24
C ASP A 562 0.01 23.76 10.19
N LYS A 563 -0.20 24.51 11.25
CA LYS A 563 -1.22 24.23 12.29
C LYS A 563 -2.64 24.02 11.76
N ASN A 564 -2.93 24.57 10.58
CA ASN A 564 -4.24 24.49 9.94
C ASN A 564 -4.45 23.17 9.17
N TYR A 565 -3.39 22.44 8.82
CA TYR A 565 -3.50 21.25 7.97
C TYR A 565 -4.34 20.14 8.59
N LEU A 566 -4.19 19.88 9.88
CA LEU A 566 -4.99 18.87 10.61
C LEU A 566 -6.48 19.16 10.61
N GLU A 567 -6.85 20.43 10.73
CA GLU A 567 -8.25 20.85 10.68
C GLU A 567 -8.81 20.72 9.27
N LEU A 568 -8.00 21.03 8.26
CA LEU A 568 -8.37 20.87 6.85
C LEU A 568 -8.52 19.39 6.48
N GLU A 569 -7.62 18.51 6.96
CA GLU A 569 -7.72 17.07 6.71
C GLU A 569 -8.97 16.44 7.35
N GLN A 570 -9.34 16.86 8.57
CA GLN A 570 -10.58 16.44 9.18
C GLN A 570 -11.81 16.89 8.38
N LYS A 571 -11.82 18.15 7.95
CA LYS A 571 -12.89 18.68 7.11
C LYS A 571 -12.96 17.96 5.75
N LYS A 572 -11.82 17.64 5.15
CA LYS A 572 -11.70 16.86 3.94
C LYS A 572 -12.40 15.50 4.12
N LYS A 573 -12.03 14.75 5.17
CA LYS A 573 -12.62 13.44 5.47
C LYS A 573 -14.14 13.52 5.72
N GLU A 574 -14.61 14.56 6.41
CA GLU A 574 -16.06 14.78 6.62
C GLU A 574 -16.80 15.03 5.30
N VAL A 575 -16.23 15.81 4.39
CA VAL A 575 -16.82 16.09 3.08
C VAL A 575 -16.79 14.86 2.19
N GLU A 576 -15.70 14.10 2.16
CA GLU A 576 -15.58 12.82 1.45
C GLU A 576 -16.66 11.81 1.92
N ASN A 577 -16.91 11.72 3.23
CA ASN A 577 -17.98 10.89 3.78
C ASN A 577 -19.38 11.36 3.33
N ARG A 578 -19.62 12.67 3.26
CA ARG A 578 -20.88 13.23 2.75
C ARG A 578 -21.08 12.93 1.26
N ILE A 579 -20.03 13.00 0.46
CA ILE A 579 -20.05 12.62 -0.96
C ILE A 579 -20.40 11.14 -1.09
N SER A 580 -19.72 10.26 -0.35
CA SER A 580 -20.02 8.82 -0.36
C SER A 580 -21.47 8.52 0.01
N PHE A 581 -22.00 9.18 1.04
CA PHE A 581 -23.38 9.02 1.45
C PHE A 581 -24.37 9.52 0.39
N ALA A 582 -24.10 10.68 -0.23
CA ALA A 582 -24.91 11.23 -1.31
C ALA A 582 -24.94 10.31 -2.53
N LEU A 583 -23.80 9.72 -2.89
CA LEU A 583 -23.68 8.74 -3.99
C LEU A 583 -24.48 7.46 -3.71
N GLN A 584 -24.39 6.91 -2.50
CA GLN A 584 -25.16 5.74 -2.11
C GLN A 584 -26.68 6.01 -2.13
N ALA A 585 -27.08 7.24 -1.82
CA ALA A 585 -28.47 7.69 -1.87
C ALA A 585 -28.94 8.08 -3.29
N GLY A 586 -28.07 8.01 -4.31
CA GLY A 586 -28.38 8.44 -5.68
C GLY A 586 -28.57 9.94 -5.86
N LYS A 587 -28.05 10.76 -4.94
CA LYS A 587 -28.20 12.23 -4.93
C LYS A 587 -26.99 12.91 -5.59
N PHE A 588 -26.83 12.74 -6.89
CA PHE A 588 -25.66 13.18 -7.64
C PHE A 588 -25.42 14.68 -7.60
N GLU A 589 -26.48 15.50 -7.63
CA GLU A 589 -26.36 16.97 -7.53
C GLU A 589 -25.83 17.43 -6.15
N GLU A 590 -26.22 16.74 -5.06
CA GLU A 590 -25.66 17.00 -3.72
C GLU A 590 -24.19 16.57 -3.67
N ALA A 591 -23.83 15.43 -4.28
CA ALA A 591 -22.47 14.94 -4.35
C ALA A 591 -21.55 15.92 -5.10
N LYS A 592 -21.99 16.45 -6.26
CA LYS A 592 -21.25 17.47 -7.02
C LYS A 592 -20.99 18.73 -6.19
N LYS A 593 -22.02 19.22 -5.48
CA LYS A 593 -21.86 20.38 -4.61
C LYS A 593 -20.84 20.17 -3.49
N TYR A 594 -20.82 18.95 -2.90
CA TYR A 594 -19.79 18.61 -1.91
C TYR A 594 -18.41 18.46 -2.54
N CYS A 595 -18.28 18.14 -3.83
CA CYS A 595 -17.01 18.18 -4.54
C CYS A 595 -16.48 19.60 -4.65
N ASP A 596 -17.33 20.60 -4.92
CA ASP A 596 -16.90 22.03 -4.94
C ASP A 596 -16.38 22.46 -3.55
N ASP A 597 -17.04 22.00 -2.46
CA ASP A 597 -16.57 22.24 -1.09
C ASP A 597 -15.22 21.54 -0.82
N LEU A 598 -15.04 20.33 -1.34
CA LEU A 598 -13.81 19.55 -1.22
C LEU A 598 -12.65 20.21 -1.95
N GLU A 599 -12.87 20.70 -3.17
CA GLU A 599 -11.87 21.43 -3.96
C GLU A 599 -11.38 22.68 -3.21
N GLN A 600 -12.29 23.43 -2.57
CA GLN A 600 -11.90 24.60 -1.76
C GLN A 600 -11.02 24.23 -0.56
N ILE A 601 -11.27 23.06 0.06
CA ILE A 601 -10.44 22.57 1.16
C ILE A 601 -9.07 22.13 0.66
N ILE A 602 -9.02 21.42 -0.47
CA ILE A 602 -7.77 20.98 -1.11
C ILE A 602 -6.90 22.19 -1.48
N ASN A 603 -7.48 23.23 -2.05
CA ASN A 603 -6.76 24.46 -2.41
C ASN A 603 -6.23 25.24 -1.19
N GLN A 604 -6.69 24.94 0.04
CA GLN A 604 -6.20 25.53 1.29
C GLN A 604 -5.15 24.66 1.99
N MET A 605 -5.02 23.39 1.61
CA MET A 605 -4.01 22.46 2.11
C MET A 605 -2.65 22.65 1.47
#